data_f24d33f34e72e8738d0beb1f8f179d6a
#
_entry.id   f24d33f34e72e8738d0beb1f8f179d6a
#
_cell.length_a   1.000
_cell.length_b   1.000
_cell.length_c   1.000
_cell.angle_alpha   90.00
_cell.angle_beta   90.00
_cell.angle_gamma   90.00
#
_symmetry.space_group_name_H-M   'P 1'
#
loop_
_entity.id
_entity.type
_entity.pdbx_description
1 polymer ?
#
loop_
_entity_poly.entity_id
_entity_poly.type
_entity_poly.pdbx_seq_one_letter_code
_entity_poly.pdbx_strand_id
1 'polypeptide(L)' 'MEELKPCPFCGEIPELHEWHNRYNNHSITFQVCCENEDCPCKPFTHEYIRIIPVIEAWNCRV' A
#
# COMPACT_ATOMS: atom_id res chain seq x y z
N MET A 1 -6.47 -8.19 -12.69
CA MET A 1 -6.07 -7.18 -11.71
C MET A 1 -6.17 -7.74 -10.31
N GLU A 2 -5.10 -7.76 -9.58
CA GLU A 2 -5.12 -8.29 -8.22
C GLU A 2 -5.81 -7.31 -7.28
N GLU A 3 -6.61 -7.85 -6.38
CA GLU A 3 -7.28 -7.05 -5.37
C GLU A 3 -6.45 -7.02 -4.10
N LEU A 4 -6.53 -5.88 -3.41
CA LEU A 4 -5.91 -5.74 -2.10
C LEU A 4 -6.70 -6.53 -1.06
N LYS A 5 -6.01 -7.35 -0.29
CA LYS A 5 -6.63 -8.05 0.84
C LYS A 5 -6.92 -7.06 1.96
N PRO A 6 -7.93 -7.33 2.80
CA PRO A 6 -8.19 -6.48 3.95
C PRO A 6 -7.00 -6.41 4.90
N CYS A 7 -6.93 -5.35 5.68
CA CYS A 7 -5.91 -5.22 6.72
C CYS A 7 -5.97 -6.41 7.68
N PRO A 8 -4.84 -7.09 7.97
CA PRO A 8 -4.85 -8.26 8.85
C PRO A 8 -5.12 -7.93 10.31
N PHE A 9 -5.08 -6.64 10.67
CA PHE A 9 -5.27 -6.22 12.06
C PHE A 9 -6.66 -5.67 12.35
N CYS A 10 -7.31 -5.02 11.40
CA CYS A 10 -8.63 -4.45 11.59
C CYS A 10 -9.67 -4.96 10.61
N GLY A 11 -9.26 -5.61 9.54
CA GLY A 11 -10.18 -6.17 8.54
C GLY A 11 -10.71 -5.16 7.54
N GLU A 12 -10.31 -3.90 7.63
CA GLU A 12 -10.75 -2.89 6.70
C GLU A 12 -9.91 -2.90 5.42
N ILE A 13 -10.49 -2.39 4.33
CA ILE A 13 -9.78 -2.32 3.06
C ILE A 13 -8.72 -1.23 3.13
N PRO A 14 -7.47 -1.54 2.78
CA PRO A 14 -6.40 -0.54 2.77
C PRO A 14 -6.54 0.42 1.61
N GLU A 15 -5.78 1.51 1.65
CA GLU A 15 -5.74 2.48 0.57
C GLU A 15 -4.41 2.43 -0.17
N LEU A 16 -4.50 2.60 -1.48
CA LEU A 16 -3.33 2.71 -2.35
C LEU A 16 -3.04 4.18 -2.57
N HIS A 17 -1.84 4.60 -2.20
CA HIS A 17 -1.39 5.97 -2.40
C HIS A 17 -0.41 6.07 -3.55
N GLU A 18 -0.55 7.11 -4.34
CA GLU A 18 0.40 7.45 -5.39
C GLU A 18 1.16 8.70 -4.98
N TRP A 19 2.48 8.62 -5.04
CA TRP A 19 3.35 9.75 -4.76
C TRP A 19 4.08 10.16 -6.02
N HIS A 20 3.93 11.42 -6.42
CA HIS A 20 4.61 11.96 -7.59
C HIS A 20 5.88 12.65 -7.16
N ASN A 21 7.01 12.09 -7.56
CA ASN A 21 8.33 12.67 -7.24
C ASN A 21 8.73 13.67 -8.31
N ARG A 22 8.83 14.93 -7.92
CA ARG A 22 9.25 16.00 -8.83
C ARG A 22 10.76 16.07 -9.02
N TYR A 23 11.50 15.41 -8.14
CA TYR A 23 12.95 15.51 -8.11
C TYR A 23 13.67 14.48 -8.98
N ASN A 24 13.04 13.37 -9.28
CA ASN A 24 13.65 12.28 -10.05
C ASN A 24 12.82 11.94 -11.27
N ASN A 25 12.99 12.72 -12.36
CA ASN A 25 12.39 12.41 -13.66
C ASN A 25 10.91 12.02 -13.62
N HIS A 26 10.12 12.67 -12.78
CA HIS A 26 8.68 12.42 -12.65
C HIS A 26 8.33 10.98 -12.31
N SER A 27 9.17 10.32 -11.54
CA SER A 27 8.84 8.95 -11.11
C SER A 27 7.66 8.95 -10.15
N ILE A 28 6.77 7.99 -10.36
CA ILE A 28 5.61 7.78 -9.51
C ILE A 28 5.91 6.59 -8.62
N THR A 29 5.69 6.74 -7.31
CA THR A 29 5.80 5.64 -6.38
C THR A 29 4.43 5.28 -5.81
N PHE A 30 4.26 4.01 -5.47
CA PHE A 30 3.02 3.49 -4.93
C PHE A 30 3.26 2.92 -3.54
N GLN A 31 2.30 3.13 -2.66
CA GLN A 31 2.36 2.60 -1.31
C GLN A 31 0.95 2.22 -0.86
N VAL A 32 0.82 1.07 -0.22
CA VAL A 32 -0.45 0.63 0.37
C VAL A 32 -0.34 0.76 1.87
N CYS A 33 -1.33 1.38 2.48
CA CYS A 33 -1.36 1.52 3.93
C CYS A 33 -2.79 1.42 4.47
N CYS A 34 -2.90 1.06 5.73
CA CYS A 34 -4.17 1.04 6.43
C CYS A 34 -4.40 2.41 7.08
N GLU A 35 -5.53 3.04 6.76
CA GLU A 35 -5.86 4.35 7.30
C GLU A 35 -7.03 4.32 8.29
N ASN A 36 -7.46 3.14 8.69
CA ASN A 36 -8.53 3.00 9.66
C ASN A 36 -8.06 3.51 11.02
N GLU A 37 -8.77 4.48 11.58
CA GLU A 37 -8.43 5.05 12.88
C GLU A 37 -8.48 4.01 14.01
N ASP A 38 -9.33 3.01 13.86
CA ASP A 38 -9.46 1.94 14.85
C ASP A 38 -8.38 0.85 14.71
N CYS A 39 -7.55 0.93 13.69
CA CYS A 39 -6.50 -0.05 13.49
C CYS A 39 -5.36 0.17 14.48
N PRO A 40 -5.03 -0.82 15.30
CA PRO A 40 -4.00 -0.65 16.32
C PRO A 40 -2.58 -0.55 15.77
N CYS A 41 -2.34 -1.12 14.59
CA CYS A 41 -0.99 -1.20 14.02
C CYS A 41 -0.79 -0.28 12.82
N LYS A 42 -1.83 0.03 12.08
CA LYS A 42 -1.78 0.83 10.85
C LYS A 42 -0.61 0.43 9.94
N PRO A 43 -0.58 -0.84 9.47
CA PRO A 43 0.53 -1.32 8.66
C PRO A 43 0.60 -0.62 7.30
N PHE A 44 1.80 -0.58 6.74
CA PHE A 44 2.00 0.00 5.42
C PHE A 44 3.14 -0.73 4.69
N THR A 45 3.14 -0.66 3.37
CA THR A 45 4.21 -1.23 2.56
C THR A 45 5.30 -0.21 2.30
N HIS A 46 6.43 -0.69 1.80
CA HIS A 46 7.44 0.19 1.24
C HIS A 46 6.91 0.85 -0.04
N GLU A 47 7.59 1.88 -0.48
CA GLU A 47 7.27 2.53 -1.75
C GLU A 47 7.81 1.71 -2.92
N TYR A 48 6.98 1.52 -3.93
CA TYR A 48 7.34 0.78 -5.14
C TYR A 48 7.06 1.64 -6.37
N ILE A 49 7.86 1.46 -7.40
CA ILE A 49 7.68 2.20 -8.66
C ILE A 49 6.59 1.60 -9.54
N ARG A 50 6.05 0.44 -9.17
CA ARG A 50 4.99 -0.23 -9.91
C ARG A 50 3.88 -0.67 -8.98
N ILE A 51 2.67 -0.73 -9.52
CA ILE A 51 1.49 -1.08 -8.73
C ILE A 51 1.44 -2.57 -8.37
N ILE A 52 1.84 -3.45 -9.29
CA ILE A 52 1.76 -4.90 -9.05
C ILE A 52 2.63 -5.35 -7.88
N PRO A 53 3.92 -4.96 -7.80
CA PRO A 53 4.74 -5.33 -6.65
C PRO A 53 4.21 -4.82 -5.31
N VAL A 54 3.62 -3.64 -5.27
CA VAL A 54 3.10 -3.10 -4.02
C VAL A 54 1.87 -3.87 -3.55
N ILE A 55 1.01 -4.28 -4.49
CA ILE A 55 -0.14 -5.12 -4.15
C ILE A 55 0.32 -6.48 -3.64
N GLU A 56 1.30 -7.09 -4.31
CA GLU A 56 1.85 -8.37 -3.89
C GLU A 56 2.49 -8.27 -2.51
N ALA A 57 3.21 -7.19 -2.24
CA ALA A 57 3.83 -6.97 -0.93
C ALA A 57 2.79 -6.86 0.17
N TRP A 58 1.70 -6.14 -0.08
CA TRP A 58 0.61 -6.02 0.87
C TRP A 58 -0.07 -7.37 1.12
N ASN A 59 -0.31 -8.13 0.05
CA ASN A 59 -1.01 -9.40 0.13
C ASN A 59 -0.12 -10.55 0.62
N CYS A 60 1.18 -10.34 0.71
CA CYS A 60 2.12 -11.36 1.17
C CYS A 60 1.96 -11.55 2.67
N ARG A 61 1.39 -12.70 3.05
CA ARG A 61 1.12 -13.06 4.45
C ARG A 61 1.63 -14.46 4.73
N VAL A 62 2.26 -14.59 5.84
CA VAL A 62 2.79 -15.88 6.30
C VAL A 62 1.80 -16.54 7.24
#